data_a9948222200c0ff0235a3950128689e6
#
_entry.id   a9948222200c0ff0235a3950128689e6
#
_cell.length_a   1.000
_cell.length_b   1.000
_cell.length_c   1.000
_cell.angle_alpha   90.00
_cell.angle_beta   90.00
_cell.angle_gamma   90.00
#
_symmetry.space_group_name_H-M   'P 1'
#
loop_
_entity.id
_entity.type
_entity.pdbx_description
1 polymer ?
#
loop_
_entity_poly.entity_id
_entity_poly.type
_entity_poly.pdbx_seq_one_letter_code
_entity_poly.pdbx_strand_id
1 'polypeptide(L)'
;PLYFSVAVLIACTGCGQEISIPHPVIAMPGEAIDVDVYMDQASLDTSNDSESVYRMIVPSNSDIEAQIGSVVSIESANDTWVAGDDTYYSFDDGKMVTVNSNIGFWSYTTEYEFSDDICLPDDAAVIEIAKEYILENKLMDSVDSNEMVINYTTTGDSLEGTERIIEKTATYFPSINGVPVYGLYRISITVGNQGEITGVLKQANPVEYVSSVPVKNEAAILEAVTNKEYSLNASANSGGEDLVASAGYAAYYCDAYSDYMLPVYVIIGGETDNDESPTFDLIMDYQLNDE
;
A
#
# COMPACT_ATOMS: atom_id res chain seq x y z
N PRO A 1 17.93 39.51 49.02
CA PRO A 1 16.74 39.58 48.23
C PRO A 1 16.42 38.18 47.68
N LEU A 2 15.28 37.64 48.17
CA LEU A 2 14.73 36.38 47.71
C LEU A 2 13.93 36.68 46.43
N TYR A 3 14.28 36.03 45.33
CA TYR A 3 13.46 35.98 44.14
C TYR A 3 12.48 34.81 44.25
N PHE A 4 11.20 35.11 44.40
CA PHE A 4 10.11 34.16 44.19
C PHE A 4 9.81 34.06 42.69
N SER A 5 10.12 32.91 42.09
CA SER A 5 9.64 32.53 40.78
C SER A 5 8.20 31.99 40.90
N VAL A 6 7.24 32.75 40.44
CA VAL A 6 5.85 32.28 40.27
C VAL A 6 5.80 31.51 38.98
N ALA A 7 5.70 30.19 39.08
CA ALA A 7 5.33 29.34 37.93
C ALA A 7 3.83 29.50 37.68
N VAL A 8 3.47 30.18 36.59
CA VAL A 8 2.10 30.23 36.10
C VAL A 8 1.83 28.91 35.37
N LEU A 9 1.10 28.01 36.00
CA LEU A 9 0.51 26.85 35.33
C LEU A 9 -0.62 27.38 34.45
N ILE A 10 -0.37 27.51 33.14
CA ILE A 10 -1.44 27.68 32.15
C ILE A 10 -2.04 26.28 31.95
N ALA A 11 -3.15 26.01 32.64
CA ALA A 11 -4.02 24.89 32.29
C ALA A 11 -4.68 25.23 30.95
N CYS A 12 -4.13 24.75 29.86
CA CYS A 12 -4.83 24.71 28.59
C CYS A 12 -5.96 23.67 28.72
N THR A 13 -7.16 24.12 29.13
CA THR A 13 -8.40 23.40 28.88
C THR A 13 -8.72 23.56 27.39
N GLY A 14 -7.94 22.91 26.52
CA GLY A 14 -8.36 22.65 25.17
C GLY A 14 -9.51 21.66 25.26
N CYS A 15 -10.70 22.04 24.79
CA CYS A 15 -11.69 21.07 24.34
C CYS A 15 -11.01 20.27 23.23
N GLY A 16 -10.42 19.14 23.57
CA GLY A 16 -10.00 18.16 22.60
C GLY A 16 -11.29 17.71 21.89
N GLN A 17 -11.47 18.08 20.64
CA GLN A 17 -12.39 17.34 19.80
C GLN A 17 -11.90 15.89 19.84
N GLU A 18 -12.76 15.02 20.35
CA GLU A 18 -12.53 13.59 20.29
C GLU A 18 -12.45 13.23 18.80
N ILE A 19 -11.26 12.83 18.34
CA ILE A 19 -11.05 12.43 16.94
C ILE A 19 -11.70 11.08 16.81
N SER A 20 -12.83 11.01 16.09
CA SER A 20 -13.43 9.74 15.72
C SER A 20 -12.54 9.06 14.69
N ILE A 21 -11.94 7.94 15.06
CA ILE A 21 -11.14 7.12 14.14
C ILE A 21 -12.12 6.19 13.40
N PRO A 22 -12.11 6.18 12.06
CA PRO A 22 -12.97 5.28 11.29
C PRO A 22 -12.48 3.83 11.41
N HIS A 23 -13.35 2.87 11.06
CA HIS A 23 -12.96 1.49 10.82
C HIS A 23 -12.44 1.33 9.39
N PRO A 24 -11.50 0.39 9.12
CA PRO A 24 -10.97 0.16 7.78
C PRO A 24 -12.04 -0.41 6.85
N VAL A 25 -12.13 0.13 5.63
CA VAL A 25 -12.94 -0.45 4.55
C VAL A 25 -12.04 -1.39 3.75
N ILE A 26 -12.00 -2.66 4.19
CA ILE A 26 -11.15 -3.66 3.57
C ILE A 26 -11.81 -4.12 2.26
N ALA A 27 -11.11 -3.91 1.13
CA ALA A 27 -11.62 -4.32 -0.17
C ALA A 27 -11.72 -5.85 -0.25
N MET A 28 -12.90 -6.35 -0.62
CA MET A 28 -13.08 -7.78 -0.89
C MET A 28 -12.61 -8.09 -2.32
N PRO A 29 -11.60 -8.93 -2.55
CA PRO A 29 -11.25 -9.37 -3.88
C PRO A 29 -12.26 -10.41 -4.37
N GLY A 30 -13.19 -10.00 -5.26
CA GLY A 30 -14.09 -10.93 -5.94
C GLY A 30 -15.27 -11.47 -5.13
N GLU A 31 -15.87 -12.55 -5.60
CA GLU A 31 -16.93 -13.28 -4.89
C GLU A 31 -16.32 -13.98 -3.66
N ALA A 32 -17.03 -13.93 -2.52
CA ALA A 32 -16.62 -14.62 -1.30
C ALA A 32 -16.46 -16.13 -1.59
N ILE A 33 -15.24 -16.63 -1.51
CA ILE A 33 -14.96 -18.07 -1.62
C ILE A 33 -15.39 -18.68 -0.30
N ASP A 34 -16.30 -19.67 -0.35
CA ASP A 34 -16.76 -20.37 0.85
C ASP A 34 -15.77 -21.50 1.16
N VAL A 35 -14.70 -21.17 1.87
CA VAL A 35 -13.67 -22.11 2.35
C VAL A 35 -13.65 -22.11 3.87
N ASP A 36 -13.26 -23.22 4.45
CA ASP A 36 -13.00 -23.34 5.88
C ASP A 36 -11.54 -23.01 6.18
N VAL A 37 -11.30 -22.28 7.27
CA VAL A 37 -9.96 -21.89 7.73
C VAL A 37 -9.68 -22.57 9.06
N TYR A 38 -8.66 -23.44 9.10
CA TYR A 38 -8.24 -24.16 10.29
C TYR A 38 -7.19 -23.34 11.04
N MET A 39 -7.49 -23.02 12.30
CA MET A 39 -6.68 -22.18 13.19
C MET A 39 -5.86 -22.95 14.22
N ASP A 40 -5.99 -24.28 14.29
CA ASP A 40 -5.50 -25.11 15.40
C ASP A 40 -3.99 -25.05 15.63
N GLN A 41 -3.22 -24.68 14.61
CA GLN A 41 -1.74 -24.59 14.67
C GLN A 41 -1.23 -23.16 14.51
N ALA A 42 -2.11 -22.19 14.32
CA ALA A 42 -1.72 -20.80 14.09
C ALA A 42 -1.06 -20.19 15.34
N SER A 43 0.08 -19.54 15.14
CA SER A 43 0.71 -18.70 16.17
C SER A 43 0.19 -17.27 16.02
N LEU A 44 -0.69 -16.84 16.92
CA LEU A 44 -1.28 -15.50 16.89
C LEU A 44 -0.52 -14.55 17.81
N ASP A 45 0.02 -13.45 17.27
CA ASP A 45 0.59 -12.36 18.06
C ASP A 45 -0.49 -11.35 18.43
N THR A 46 -0.97 -11.44 19.66
CA THR A 46 -2.01 -10.57 20.24
C THR A 46 -1.51 -9.93 21.54
N SER A 47 -0.21 -9.63 21.59
CA SER A 47 0.44 -9.13 22.80
C SER A 47 0.08 -7.69 23.16
N ASN A 48 -0.50 -6.94 22.24
CA ASN A 48 -0.87 -5.53 22.43
C ASN A 48 -2.36 -5.38 22.75
N ASP A 49 -2.68 -4.49 23.71
CA ASP A 49 -4.08 -4.11 24.02
C ASP A 49 -4.55 -2.91 23.17
N SER A 50 -3.63 -2.22 22.50
CA SER A 50 -3.93 -1.07 21.64
C SER A 50 -2.90 -0.95 20.52
N GLU A 51 -3.32 -0.41 19.39
CA GLU A 51 -2.47 -0.12 18.24
C GLU A 51 -2.52 1.36 17.86
N SER A 52 -1.41 1.84 17.29
CA SER A 52 -1.30 3.21 16.82
C SER A 52 -2.12 3.41 15.55
N VAL A 53 -2.66 4.61 15.39
CA VAL A 53 -3.28 5.08 14.16
C VAL A 53 -2.41 6.19 13.59
N TYR A 54 -2.12 6.11 12.30
CA TYR A 54 -1.38 7.14 11.57
C TYR A 54 -2.27 7.75 10.50
N ARG A 55 -1.85 8.92 10.01
CA ARG A 55 -2.48 9.59 8.87
C ARG A 55 -1.42 9.99 7.86
N MET A 56 -1.72 9.86 6.57
CA MET A 56 -0.86 10.36 5.51
C MET A 56 -0.76 11.88 5.56
N ILE A 57 0.45 12.39 5.39
CA ILE A 57 0.71 13.81 5.18
C ILE A 57 0.55 14.08 3.69
N VAL A 58 -0.61 14.59 3.31
CA VAL A 58 -0.89 14.90 1.90
C VAL A 58 0.01 16.05 1.44
N PRO A 59 0.83 15.86 0.39
CA PRO A 59 1.69 16.90 -0.15
C PRO A 59 0.86 18.04 -0.75
N SER A 60 1.43 19.24 -0.79
CA SER A 60 0.79 20.38 -1.47
C SER A 60 0.72 20.15 -2.98
N ASN A 61 -0.21 20.84 -3.67
CA ASN A 61 -0.31 20.75 -5.14
C ASN A 61 1.02 21.13 -5.82
N SER A 62 1.76 22.11 -5.28
CA SER A 62 3.06 22.49 -5.82
C SER A 62 4.13 21.41 -5.65
N ASP A 63 4.06 20.61 -4.57
CA ASP A 63 4.98 19.49 -4.37
C ASP A 63 4.63 18.34 -5.33
N ILE A 64 3.33 18.05 -5.53
CA ILE A 64 2.85 17.06 -6.50
C ILE A 64 3.30 17.46 -7.91
N GLU A 65 3.07 18.70 -8.32
CA GLU A 65 3.51 19.22 -9.63
C GLU A 65 5.02 19.13 -9.80
N ALA A 66 5.81 19.41 -8.76
CA ALA A 66 7.26 19.29 -8.79
C ALA A 66 7.72 17.83 -8.95
N GLN A 67 7.05 16.87 -8.29
CA GLN A 67 7.31 15.45 -8.44
C GLN A 67 6.98 14.96 -9.85
N ILE A 68 5.82 15.33 -10.41
CA ILE A 68 5.42 15.00 -11.78
C ILE A 68 6.37 15.62 -12.80
N GLY A 69 6.87 16.82 -12.52
CA GLY A 69 7.85 17.51 -13.37
C GLY A 69 9.14 16.76 -13.64
N SER A 70 9.42 15.70 -12.86
CA SER A 70 10.56 14.80 -13.11
C SER A 70 10.39 13.90 -14.33
N VAL A 71 9.14 13.63 -14.76
CA VAL A 71 8.83 12.78 -15.92
C VAL A 71 8.18 13.56 -17.06
N VAL A 72 7.33 14.55 -16.76
CA VAL A 72 6.65 15.36 -17.79
C VAL A 72 6.20 16.70 -17.20
N SER A 73 6.20 17.76 -18.04
CA SER A 73 5.62 19.05 -17.64
C SER A 73 4.10 19.04 -17.87
N ILE A 74 3.32 19.19 -16.80
CA ILE A 74 1.85 19.25 -16.86
C ILE A 74 1.37 20.40 -17.76
N GLU A 75 2.13 21.52 -17.81
CA GLU A 75 1.82 22.68 -18.66
C GLU A 75 1.83 22.33 -20.16
N SER A 76 2.50 21.24 -20.55
CA SER A 76 2.56 20.78 -21.94
C SER A 76 1.44 19.77 -22.30
N ALA A 77 0.48 19.53 -21.41
CA ALA A 77 -0.64 18.65 -21.70
C ALA A 77 -1.54 19.22 -22.82
N ASN A 78 -1.95 18.34 -23.73
CA ASN A 78 -2.85 18.70 -24.84
C ASN A 78 -4.30 18.74 -24.42
N ASP A 79 -4.67 17.88 -23.49
CA ASP A 79 -6.02 17.83 -22.93
C ASP A 79 -5.98 17.58 -21.42
N THR A 80 -6.99 18.13 -20.75
CA THR A 80 -7.14 18.01 -19.30
C THR A 80 -8.62 17.87 -18.97
N TRP A 81 -8.97 16.82 -18.19
CA TRP A 81 -10.35 16.62 -17.72
C TRP A 81 -10.37 16.14 -16.28
N VAL A 82 -11.53 16.27 -15.64
CA VAL A 82 -11.77 15.84 -14.26
C VAL A 82 -12.85 14.76 -14.26
N ALA A 83 -12.62 13.67 -13.53
CA ALA A 83 -13.62 12.63 -13.28
C ALA A 83 -13.56 12.21 -11.80
N GLY A 84 -14.61 12.53 -11.05
CA GLY A 84 -14.61 12.39 -9.59
C GLY A 84 -13.58 13.31 -8.95
N ASP A 85 -12.72 12.78 -8.12
CA ASP A 85 -11.64 13.50 -7.44
C ASP A 85 -10.32 13.50 -8.24
N ASP A 86 -10.30 12.82 -9.38
CA ASP A 86 -9.11 12.68 -10.21
C ASP A 86 -9.08 13.71 -11.34
N THR A 87 -7.89 14.29 -11.58
CA THR A 87 -7.58 15.12 -12.73
C THR A 87 -6.64 14.35 -13.65
N TYR A 88 -6.99 14.30 -14.92
CA TYR A 88 -6.26 13.60 -15.97
C TYR A 88 -5.63 14.60 -16.94
N TYR A 89 -4.40 14.31 -17.33
CA TYR A 89 -3.62 15.07 -18.32
C TYR A 89 -3.15 14.10 -19.41
N SER A 90 -3.45 14.40 -20.67
CA SER A 90 -2.96 13.63 -21.81
C SER A 90 -2.01 14.44 -22.68
N PHE A 91 -1.08 13.75 -23.35
CA PHE A 91 -0.02 14.34 -24.16
C PHE A 91 -0.01 13.71 -25.55
N ASP A 92 0.52 14.44 -26.57
CA ASP A 92 0.54 14.00 -27.98
C ASP A 92 1.30 12.68 -28.23
N ASP A 93 2.23 12.34 -27.33
CA ASP A 93 3.08 11.16 -27.42
C ASP A 93 2.56 9.95 -26.63
N GLY A 94 1.25 9.94 -26.35
CA GLY A 94 0.57 8.84 -25.65
C GLY A 94 0.82 8.78 -24.15
N LYS A 95 1.57 9.73 -23.58
CA LYS A 95 1.76 9.85 -22.15
C LYS A 95 0.48 10.29 -21.46
N MET A 96 0.26 9.80 -20.23
CA MET A 96 -0.85 10.20 -19.39
C MET A 96 -0.39 10.41 -17.95
N VAL A 97 -0.94 11.44 -17.31
CA VAL A 97 -0.80 11.68 -15.87
C VAL A 97 -2.19 11.71 -15.24
N THR A 98 -2.34 11.07 -14.11
CA THR A 98 -3.53 11.15 -13.25
C THR A 98 -3.12 11.70 -11.90
N VAL A 99 -3.90 12.64 -11.36
CA VAL A 99 -3.64 13.27 -10.06
C VAL A 99 -4.90 13.27 -9.22
N ASN A 100 -4.80 12.79 -7.96
CA ASN A 100 -5.79 13.00 -6.92
C ASN A 100 -5.14 13.78 -5.77
N SER A 101 -5.39 15.09 -5.77
CA SER A 101 -4.78 16.00 -4.78
C SER A 101 -5.31 15.79 -3.36
N ASN A 102 -6.49 15.18 -3.19
CA ASN A 102 -7.11 14.97 -1.87
C ASN A 102 -6.33 13.97 -1.02
N ILE A 103 -5.72 12.98 -1.68
CA ILE A 103 -4.94 11.92 -1.03
C ILE A 103 -3.45 11.95 -1.41
N GLY A 104 -3.02 12.94 -2.22
CA GLY A 104 -1.63 13.05 -2.67
C GLY A 104 -1.18 11.93 -3.60
N PHE A 105 -2.14 11.31 -4.30
CA PHE A 105 -1.88 10.30 -5.32
C PHE A 105 -1.55 10.95 -6.66
N TRP A 106 -0.60 10.36 -7.37
CA TRP A 106 -0.44 10.60 -8.81
C TRP A 106 0.14 9.38 -9.51
N SER A 107 -0.14 9.27 -10.80
CA SER A 107 0.45 8.28 -11.67
C SER A 107 0.88 8.89 -13.00
N TYR A 108 1.88 8.28 -13.61
CA TYR A 108 2.37 8.58 -14.95
C TYR A 108 2.53 7.29 -15.72
N THR A 109 2.12 7.27 -16.98
CA THR A 109 2.29 6.13 -17.90
C THR A 109 2.63 6.62 -19.29
N THR A 110 3.41 5.80 -20.02
CA THR A 110 3.64 5.97 -21.46
C THR A 110 2.95 4.85 -22.25
N GLU A 111 2.92 4.95 -23.56
CA GLU A 111 2.57 3.80 -24.40
C GLU A 111 3.66 2.71 -24.33
N TYR A 112 3.24 1.45 -24.44
CA TYR A 112 4.17 0.32 -24.47
C TYR A 112 5.03 0.34 -25.75
N GLU A 113 6.33 0.11 -25.60
CA GLU A 113 7.20 -0.20 -26.70
C GLU A 113 7.12 -1.68 -27.06
N PHE A 114 6.77 -1.99 -28.31
CA PHE A 114 6.66 -3.37 -28.83
C PHE A 114 7.83 -3.76 -29.76
N SER A 115 8.96 -3.08 -29.68
CA SER A 115 10.16 -3.39 -30.48
C SER A 115 10.70 -4.79 -30.16
N ASP A 116 11.27 -5.46 -31.18
CA ASP A 116 11.96 -6.73 -30.99
C ASP A 116 13.33 -6.58 -30.32
N ASP A 117 13.87 -5.35 -30.29
CA ASP A 117 15.19 -5.02 -29.76
C ASP A 117 15.16 -4.45 -28.33
N ILE A 118 14.10 -4.73 -27.53
CA ILE A 118 14.01 -4.27 -26.14
C ILE A 118 15.16 -4.88 -25.31
N CYS A 119 15.94 -4.02 -24.66
CA CYS A 119 17.01 -4.37 -23.76
C CYS A 119 16.67 -3.89 -22.35
N LEU A 120 16.11 -4.79 -21.50
CA LEU A 120 15.75 -4.47 -20.13
C LEU A 120 16.95 -4.66 -19.20
N PRO A 121 17.11 -3.79 -18.18
CA PRO A 121 18.03 -4.04 -17.07
C PRO A 121 17.68 -5.35 -16.33
N ASP A 122 18.65 -5.94 -15.64
CA ASP A 122 18.36 -7.03 -14.71
C ASP A 122 17.57 -6.53 -13.49
N ASP A 123 17.02 -7.44 -12.69
CA ASP A 123 16.13 -7.10 -11.58
C ASP A 123 16.82 -6.25 -10.50
N ALA A 124 18.10 -6.52 -10.23
CA ALA A 124 18.89 -5.75 -9.27
C ALA A 124 19.08 -4.30 -9.74
N ALA A 125 19.36 -4.12 -11.04
CA ALA A 125 19.49 -2.79 -11.65
C ALA A 125 18.15 -2.04 -11.66
N VAL A 126 17.02 -2.74 -11.89
CA VAL A 126 15.67 -2.14 -11.83
C VAL A 126 15.34 -1.64 -10.41
N ILE A 127 15.70 -2.42 -9.38
CA ILE A 127 15.53 -2.01 -7.97
C ILE A 127 16.34 -0.74 -7.67
N GLU A 128 17.62 -0.68 -8.10
CA GLU A 128 18.44 0.51 -7.87
C GLU A 128 17.93 1.73 -8.64
N ILE A 129 17.50 1.59 -9.90
CA ILE A 129 16.86 2.66 -10.67
C ILE A 129 15.63 3.20 -9.94
N ALA A 130 14.76 2.30 -9.47
CA ALA A 130 13.54 2.69 -8.76
C ALA A 130 13.86 3.41 -7.45
N LYS A 131 14.81 2.89 -6.66
CA LYS A 131 15.25 3.49 -5.40
C LYS A 131 15.85 4.88 -5.62
N GLU A 132 16.77 5.04 -6.57
CA GLU A 132 17.36 6.33 -6.92
C GLU A 132 16.27 7.32 -7.33
N TYR A 133 15.34 6.91 -8.19
CA TYR A 133 14.23 7.76 -8.63
C TYR A 133 13.34 8.23 -7.47
N ILE A 134 12.95 7.32 -6.56
CA ILE A 134 12.12 7.64 -5.39
C ILE A 134 12.81 8.68 -4.49
N LEU A 135 14.11 8.50 -4.23
CA LEU A 135 14.87 9.39 -3.34
C LEU A 135 15.16 10.75 -3.99
N GLU A 136 15.61 10.78 -5.26
CA GLU A 136 15.93 12.01 -5.97
C GLU A 136 14.72 12.92 -6.16
N ASN A 137 13.55 12.33 -6.42
CA ASN A 137 12.30 13.05 -6.60
C ASN A 137 11.50 13.23 -5.30
N LYS A 138 12.10 12.87 -4.15
CA LYS A 138 11.51 13.05 -2.82
C LYS A 138 10.11 12.46 -2.70
N LEU A 139 9.89 11.30 -3.31
CA LEU A 139 8.63 10.58 -3.17
C LEU A 139 8.50 9.97 -1.77
N MET A 140 9.65 9.54 -1.20
CA MET A 140 9.81 9.12 0.19
C MET A 140 11.18 9.60 0.71
N ASP A 141 11.33 9.72 2.03
CA ASP A 141 12.57 10.15 2.67
C ASP A 141 13.64 9.06 2.73
N SER A 142 13.20 7.80 2.72
CA SER A 142 14.05 6.61 2.75
C SER A 142 13.40 5.44 2.00
N VAL A 143 14.22 4.52 1.52
CA VAL A 143 13.76 3.32 0.80
C VAL A 143 14.57 2.13 1.30
N ASP A 144 13.89 1.08 1.77
CA ASP A 144 14.49 -0.24 1.99
C ASP A 144 14.27 -1.10 0.75
N SER A 145 15.35 -1.50 0.08
CA SER A 145 15.30 -2.34 -1.11
C SER A 145 14.74 -3.73 -0.84
N ASN A 146 14.76 -4.21 0.43
CA ASN A 146 14.16 -5.49 0.81
C ASN A 146 12.62 -5.44 0.84
N GLU A 147 12.03 -4.23 0.85
CA GLU A 147 10.58 -4.02 0.75
C GLU A 147 10.13 -3.78 -0.70
N MET A 148 10.97 -4.10 -1.68
CA MET A 148 10.66 -4.00 -3.10
C MET A 148 10.37 -5.35 -3.74
N VAL A 149 9.32 -5.39 -4.58
CA VAL A 149 8.93 -6.56 -5.37
C VAL A 149 8.97 -6.21 -6.84
N ILE A 150 9.54 -7.13 -7.66
CA ILE A 150 9.57 -6.98 -9.12
C ILE A 150 8.39 -7.73 -9.74
N ASN A 151 7.66 -7.02 -10.60
CA ASN A 151 6.63 -7.58 -11.49
C ASN A 151 7.04 -7.36 -12.94
N TYR A 152 6.55 -8.21 -13.83
CA TYR A 152 6.90 -8.20 -15.25
C TYR A 152 5.66 -7.93 -16.10
N THR A 153 5.77 -6.98 -17.04
CA THR A 153 4.81 -6.82 -18.13
C THR A 153 5.28 -7.65 -19.31
N THR A 154 4.42 -8.56 -19.78
CA THR A 154 4.75 -9.46 -20.90
C THR A 154 3.87 -9.18 -22.11
N THR A 155 4.36 -9.52 -23.29
CA THR A 155 3.60 -9.52 -24.54
C THR A 155 3.84 -10.82 -25.30
N GLY A 156 2.92 -11.19 -26.19
CA GLY A 156 3.00 -12.41 -26.96
C GLY A 156 2.02 -13.47 -26.46
N ASP A 157 2.13 -14.68 -26.99
CA ASP A 157 1.29 -15.83 -26.65
C ASP A 157 2.11 -16.86 -25.88
N SER A 158 1.75 -17.11 -24.62
CA SER A 158 2.42 -18.09 -23.76
C SER A 158 2.23 -19.53 -24.28
N LEU A 159 1.11 -19.83 -24.95
CA LEU A 159 0.85 -21.16 -25.53
C LEU A 159 1.71 -21.43 -26.78
N GLU A 160 2.03 -20.39 -27.53
CA GLU A 160 2.92 -20.46 -28.70
C GLU A 160 4.42 -20.30 -28.32
N GLY A 161 4.72 -19.99 -27.05
CA GLY A 161 6.09 -19.77 -26.57
C GLY A 161 6.73 -18.48 -27.13
N THR A 162 5.90 -17.52 -27.51
CA THR A 162 6.32 -16.20 -28.03
C THR A 162 6.30 -15.11 -26.96
N GLU A 163 5.94 -15.47 -25.73
CA GLU A 163 5.90 -14.54 -24.61
C GLU A 163 7.29 -13.96 -24.31
N ARG A 164 7.33 -12.64 -24.16
CA ARG A 164 8.54 -11.90 -23.77
C ARG A 164 8.21 -10.78 -22.81
N ILE A 165 9.15 -10.46 -21.94
CA ILE A 165 9.04 -9.32 -21.02
C ILE A 165 9.36 -8.04 -21.80
N ILE A 166 8.50 -7.03 -21.68
CA ILE A 166 8.66 -5.71 -22.32
C ILE A 166 8.95 -4.60 -21.31
N GLU A 167 8.55 -4.76 -20.06
CA GLU A 167 8.81 -3.84 -18.94
C GLU A 167 8.95 -4.59 -17.63
N LYS A 168 9.64 -3.97 -16.67
CA LYS A 168 9.75 -4.44 -15.29
C LYS A 168 9.30 -3.34 -14.34
N THR A 169 8.47 -3.68 -13.36
CA THR A 169 7.99 -2.75 -12.36
C THR A 169 8.54 -3.12 -10.99
N ALA A 170 9.35 -2.24 -10.40
CA ALA A 170 9.72 -2.32 -8.99
C ALA A 170 8.66 -1.61 -8.15
N THR A 171 7.98 -2.35 -7.28
CA THR A 171 7.00 -1.81 -6.35
C THR A 171 7.57 -1.82 -4.94
N TYR A 172 7.69 -0.65 -4.34
CA TYR A 172 8.09 -0.42 -2.97
C TYR A 172 6.84 -0.40 -2.07
N PHE A 173 6.85 -1.24 -1.02
CA PHE A 173 5.80 -1.35 -0.02
C PHE A 173 6.37 -0.88 1.33
N PRO A 174 6.33 0.44 1.63
CA PRO A 174 6.92 0.94 2.86
C PRO A 174 6.20 0.43 4.09
N SER A 175 6.96 0.01 5.10
CA SER A 175 6.46 -0.29 6.44
C SER A 175 6.36 0.97 7.31
N ILE A 176 5.52 0.93 8.35
CA ILE A 176 5.44 1.97 9.38
C ILE A 176 6.03 1.41 10.67
N ASN A 177 7.21 1.90 11.09
CA ASN A 177 7.95 1.39 12.24
C ASN A 177 8.23 -0.13 12.17
N GLY A 178 8.45 -0.67 10.97
CA GLY A 178 8.67 -2.10 10.74
C GLY A 178 7.41 -2.94 10.69
N VAL A 179 6.22 -2.32 10.79
CA VAL A 179 4.92 -3.00 10.63
C VAL A 179 4.44 -2.84 9.19
N PRO A 180 4.07 -3.93 8.49
CA PRO A 180 3.65 -3.87 7.10
C PRO A 180 2.34 -3.10 6.92
N VAL A 181 2.18 -2.47 5.75
CA VAL A 181 0.96 -1.77 5.35
C VAL A 181 0.33 -2.46 4.14
N TYR A 182 -0.89 -2.91 4.29
CA TYR A 182 -1.71 -3.51 3.24
C TYR A 182 -2.55 -2.45 2.51
N GLY A 183 -3.13 -2.83 1.36
CA GLY A 183 -3.98 -1.97 0.55
C GLY A 183 -3.19 -1.09 -0.41
N LEU A 184 -3.45 0.22 -0.44
CA LEU A 184 -2.97 1.10 -1.50
C LEU A 184 -1.63 1.81 -1.20
N TYR A 185 -1.01 1.57 -0.05
CA TYR A 185 0.20 2.27 0.40
C TYR A 185 1.46 1.74 -0.30
N ARG A 186 1.77 2.26 -1.48
CA ARG A 186 2.92 1.81 -2.30
C ARG A 186 3.43 2.88 -3.27
N ILE A 187 4.64 2.66 -3.78
CA ILE A 187 5.21 3.40 -4.91
C ILE A 187 5.71 2.38 -5.93
N SER A 188 5.27 2.48 -7.17
CA SER A 188 5.72 1.61 -8.25
C SER A 188 6.45 2.41 -9.31
N ILE A 189 7.61 1.93 -9.74
CA ILE A 189 8.40 2.50 -10.82
C ILE A 189 8.52 1.45 -11.92
N THR A 190 7.99 1.75 -13.10
CA THR A 190 8.07 0.88 -14.26
C THR A 190 9.26 1.31 -15.13
N VAL A 191 10.09 0.34 -15.47
CA VAL A 191 11.33 0.51 -16.22
C VAL A 191 11.21 -0.26 -17.53
N GLY A 192 11.34 0.46 -18.62
CA GLY A 192 11.32 -0.05 -19.98
C GLY A 192 12.70 -0.22 -20.60
N ASN A 193 12.74 -0.07 -21.92
CA ASN A 193 13.93 -0.25 -22.72
C ASN A 193 15.11 0.61 -22.23
N GLN A 194 16.29 -0.01 -22.09
CA GLN A 194 17.54 0.63 -21.66
C GLN A 194 17.46 1.37 -20.31
N GLY A 195 16.50 1.04 -19.46
CA GLY A 195 16.35 1.66 -18.14
C GLY A 195 15.51 2.94 -18.13
N GLU A 196 14.82 3.26 -19.21
CA GLU A 196 13.89 4.39 -19.27
C GLU A 196 12.72 4.18 -18.28
N ILE A 197 12.29 5.24 -17.58
CA ILE A 197 11.11 5.18 -16.73
C ILE A 197 9.88 5.41 -17.59
N THR A 198 9.06 4.37 -17.73
CA THR A 198 7.84 4.34 -18.53
C THR A 198 6.57 4.45 -17.68
N GLY A 199 6.69 4.25 -16.36
CA GLY A 199 5.57 4.40 -15.46
C GLY A 199 5.98 4.75 -14.05
N VAL A 200 5.14 5.55 -13.39
CA VAL A 200 5.22 5.87 -11.96
C VAL A 200 3.83 5.79 -11.38
N LEU A 201 3.69 5.12 -10.24
CA LEU A 201 2.48 5.16 -9.43
C LEU A 201 2.89 5.52 -8.00
N LYS A 202 2.44 6.65 -7.51
CA LYS A 202 2.76 7.14 -6.18
C LYS A 202 1.49 7.24 -5.35
N GLN A 203 1.33 6.30 -4.41
CA GLN A 203 0.21 6.24 -3.46
C GLN A 203 0.68 6.41 -2.01
N ALA A 204 1.92 5.99 -1.68
CA ALA A 204 2.47 6.21 -0.36
C ALA A 204 2.93 7.66 -0.16
N ASN A 205 2.59 8.24 0.99
CA ASN A 205 3.07 9.53 1.49
C ASN A 205 3.65 9.34 2.90
N PRO A 206 4.52 10.23 3.40
CA PRO A 206 4.90 10.23 4.81
C PRO A 206 3.68 10.22 5.72
N VAL A 207 3.81 9.63 6.91
CA VAL A 207 2.71 9.52 7.87
C VAL A 207 3.04 10.23 9.17
N GLU A 208 2.01 10.71 9.87
CA GLU A 208 2.08 11.25 11.23
C GLU A 208 1.21 10.43 12.18
N TYR A 209 1.67 10.29 13.43
CA TYR A 209 0.89 9.66 14.48
C TYR A 209 -0.33 10.53 14.84
N VAL A 210 -1.50 9.89 14.96
CA VAL A 210 -2.74 10.58 15.32
C VAL A 210 -3.21 10.21 16.72
N SER A 211 -3.38 8.91 16.98
CA SER A 211 -3.88 8.38 18.25
C SER A 211 -3.56 6.89 18.37
N SER A 212 -4.07 6.26 19.44
CA SER A 212 -4.12 4.81 19.56
C SER A 212 -5.56 4.37 19.78
N VAL A 213 -5.90 3.19 19.26
CA VAL A 213 -7.21 2.57 19.44
C VAL A 213 -7.06 1.23 20.15
N PRO A 214 -8.03 0.83 21.00
CA PRO A 214 -8.05 -0.50 21.59
C PRO A 214 -8.27 -1.55 20.50
N VAL A 215 -7.65 -2.72 20.65
CA VAL A 215 -7.70 -3.78 19.62
C VAL A 215 -8.25 -5.10 20.18
N LYS A 216 -8.67 -5.98 19.27
CA LYS A 216 -9.22 -7.29 19.57
C LYS A 216 -8.15 -8.19 20.21
N ASN A 217 -8.55 -8.91 21.23
CA ASN A 217 -7.74 -10.00 21.79
C ASN A 217 -7.91 -11.29 20.95
N GLU A 218 -7.13 -12.32 21.28
CA GLU A 218 -7.14 -13.61 20.57
C GLU A 218 -8.54 -14.20 20.43
N ALA A 219 -9.36 -14.17 21.51
CA ALA A 219 -10.72 -14.74 21.48
C ALA A 219 -11.61 -14.00 20.47
N ALA A 220 -11.53 -12.66 20.41
CA ALA A 220 -12.30 -11.85 19.48
C ALA A 220 -11.83 -12.04 18.02
N ILE A 221 -10.51 -12.29 17.80
CA ILE A 221 -9.98 -12.63 16.48
C ILE A 221 -10.53 -14.00 16.02
N LEU A 222 -10.49 -15.02 16.86
CA LEU A 222 -11.02 -16.35 16.54
C LEU A 222 -12.55 -16.30 16.28
N GLU A 223 -13.27 -15.47 17.01
CA GLU A 223 -14.68 -15.22 16.76
C GLU A 223 -14.91 -14.58 15.39
N ALA A 224 -14.13 -13.55 15.03
CA ALA A 224 -14.19 -12.91 13.70
C ALA A 224 -13.90 -13.90 12.57
N VAL A 225 -12.92 -14.80 12.73
CA VAL A 225 -12.67 -15.88 11.75
C VAL A 225 -13.87 -16.81 11.63
N THR A 226 -14.45 -17.24 12.77
CA THR A 226 -15.63 -18.12 12.79
C THR A 226 -16.83 -17.48 12.10
N ASN A 227 -17.01 -16.18 12.30
CA ASN A 227 -18.10 -15.41 11.71
C ASN A 227 -17.83 -14.97 10.25
N LYS A 228 -16.66 -15.31 9.71
CA LYS A 228 -16.18 -14.88 8.37
C LYS A 228 -16.14 -13.35 8.21
N GLU A 229 -15.73 -12.62 9.25
CA GLU A 229 -15.57 -11.16 9.29
C GLU A 229 -14.17 -10.75 8.80
N TYR A 230 -13.79 -11.20 7.60
CA TYR A 230 -12.48 -10.94 6.99
C TYR A 230 -12.58 -10.82 5.48
N SER A 231 -11.58 -10.20 4.86
CA SER A 231 -11.29 -10.31 3.45
C SER A 231 -10.25 -11.42 3.22
N LEU A 232 -10.55 -12.34 2.32
CA LEU A 232 -9.62 -13.41 1.93
C LEU A 232 -8.93 -13.02 0.61
N ASN A 233 -7.60 -12.97 0.63
CA ASN A 233 -6.78 -12.93 -0.55
C ASN A 233 -6.04 -14.26 -0.67
N ALA A 234 -6.38 -15.05 -1.69
CA ALA A 234 -5.78 -16.36 -1.94
C ALA A 234 -5.22 -16.42 -3.35
N SER A 235 -4.12 -17.16 -3.53
CA SER A 235 -3.60 -17.39 -4.87
C SER A 235 -4.63 -18.15 -5.73
N ALA A 236 -4.68 -17.86 -7.03
CA ALA A 236 -5.63 -18.44 -7.98
C ALA A 236 -5.60 -19.98 -8.06
N ASN A 237 -4.62 -20.62 -7.44
CA ASN A 237 -4.44 -22.07 -7.41
C ASN A 237 -5.09 -22.74 -6.19
N SER A 238 -5.58 -21.97 -5.19
CA SER A 238 -6.36 -22.52 -4.07
C SER A 238 -7.76 -22.92 -4.57
N GLY A 239 -7.87 -24.08 -5.14
CA GLY A 239 -9.04 -24.60 -5.86
C GLY A 239 -10.23 -25.00 -4.98
N GLY A 240 -10.51 -24.25 -3.90
CA GLY A 240 -11.62 -24.52 -2.98
C GLY A 240 -11.30 -25.58 -1.94
N GLU A 241 -10.03 -25.84 -1.67
CA GLU A 241 -9.56 -26.67 -0.57
C GLU A 241 -9.55 -25.90 0.75
N ASP A 242 -9.64 -26.60 1.87
CA ASP A 242 -9.55 -26.01 3.19
C ASP A 242 -8.20 -25.31 3.41
N LEU A 243 -8.19 -24.18 4.09
CA LEU A 243 -7.00 -23.38 4.32
C LEU A 243 -6.49 -23.60 5.75
N VAL A 244 -5.17 -23.72 5.92
CA VAL A 244 -4.51 -23.93 7.22
C VAL A 244 -3.72 -22.67 7.59
N ALA A 245 -4.15 -21.99 8.66
CA ALA A 245 -3.46 -20.83 9.18
C ALA A 245 -2.16 -21.21 9.89
N SER A 246 -1.08 -20.49 9.62
CA SER A 246 0.24 -20.70 10.23
C SER A 246 0.63 -19.60 11.24
N ALA A 247 0.29 -18.34 10.93
CA ALA A 247 0.61 -17.22 11.79
C ALA A 247 -0.41 -16.09 11.66
N GLY A 248 -0.49 -15.23 12.70
CA GLY A 248 -1.26 -14.00 12.66
C GLY A 248 -0.51 -12.87 13.37
N TYR A 249 -0.65 -11.66 12.85
CA TYR A 249 0.05 -10.46 13.34
C TYR A 249 -0.73 -9.18 13.03
N ALA A 250 -0.42 -8.13 13.79
CA ALA A 250 -0.94 -6.79 13.55
C ALA A 250 -0.27 -6.16 12.32
N ALA A 251 -1.05 -5.46 11.52
CA ALA A 251 -0.61 -4.70 10.36
C ALA A 251 -1.41 -3.40 10.25
N TYR A 252 -1.10 -2.58 9.26
CA TYR A 252 -1.91 -1.42 8.89
C TYR A 252 -2.61 -1.66 7.56
N TYR A 253 -3.71 -0.95 7.36
CA TYR A 253 -4.44 -0.94 6.10
C TYR A 253 -4.68 0.49 5.64
N CYS A 254 -4.35 0.75 4.37
CA CYS A 254 -4.62 2.00 3.68
C CYS A 254 -5.69 1.74 2.63
N ASP A 255 -6.90 2.24 2.84
CA ASP A 255 -7.99 2.12 1.88
C ASP A 255 -8.06 3.31 0.90
N ALA A 256 -8.98 3.25 -0.05
CA ALA A 256 -9.18 4.30 -1.05
C ALA A 256 -10.04 5.48 -0.55
N TYR A 257 -10.58 5.39 0.65
CA TYR A 257 -11.62 6.30 1.15
C TYR A 257 -11.12 7.22 2.25
N SER A 258 -9.95 6.93 2.80
CA SER A 258 -9.40 7.62 3.95
C SER A 258 -7.89 7.82 3.80
N ASP A 259 -7.37 8.87 4.44
CA ASP A 259 -5.92 9.13 4.56
C ASP A 259 -5.31 8.47 5.81
N TYR A 260 -6.10 7.66 6.54
CA TYR A 260 -5.65 6.96 7.73
C TYR A 260 -4.99 5.62 7.40
N MET A 261 -3.94 5.29 8.19
CA MET A 261 -3.39 3.95 8.31
C MET A 261 -4.02 3.32 9.54
N LEU A 262 -4.96 2.41 9.28
CA LEU A 262 -5.82 1.82 10.31
C LEU A 262 -5.30 0.43 10.70
N PRO A 263 -5.30 0.07 11.99
CA PRO A 263 -4.86 -1.25 12.41
C PRO A 263 -5.80 -2.35 11.90
N VAL A 264 -5.19 -3.37 11.30
CA VAL A 264 -5.83 -4.61 10.88
C VAL A 264 -5.09 -5.79 11.48
N TYR A 265 -5.75 -6.92 11.59
CA TYR A 265 -5.12 -8.18 11.92
C TYR A 265 -5.03 -9.05 10.66
N VAL A 266 -3.85 -9.59 10.40
CA VAL A 266 -3.58 -10.41 9.23
C VAL A 266 -3.26 -11.83 9.69
N ILE A 267 -3.92 -12.81 9.09
CA ILE A 267 -3.64 -14.24 9.27
C ILE A 267 -3.14 -14.78 7.95
N ILE A 268 -2.00 -15.44 7.99
CA ILE A 268 -1.37 -16.04 6.81
C ILE A 268 -1.31 -17.57 6.97
N GLY A 269 -1.29 -18.26 5.83
CA GLY A 269 -1.18 -19.71 5.81
C GLY A 269 -1.14 -20.29 4.40
N GLY A 270 -1.36 -21.58 4.28
CA GLY A 270 -1.32 -22.33 3.03
C GLY A 270 -2.41 -23.39 2.94
N GLU A 271 -2.35 -24.21 1.89
CA GLU A 271 -3.24 -25.37 1.72
C GLU A 271 -2.83 -26.53 2.63
N THR A 272 -1.58 -26.52 3.11
CA THR A 272 -1.03 -27.53 4.04
C THR A 272 -0.15 -26.87 5.11
N ASP A 273 0.06 -27.57 6.23
CA ASP A 273 0.93 -27.17 7.34
C ASP A 273 2.41 -27.01 6.94
N ASN A 274 2.81 -27.49 5.75
CA ASN A 274 4.18 -27.59 5.29
C ASN A 274 4.48 -26.65 4.11
N ASP A 275 3.59 -25.73 3.78
CA ASP A 275 3.85 -24.78 2.71
C ASP A 275 4.99 -23.84 3.11
N GLU A 276 6.06 -23.81 2.29
CA GLU A 276 7.25 -23.00 2.55
C GLU A 276 6.97 -21.50 2.45
N SER A 277 5.87 -21.13 1.75
CA SER A 277 5.44 -19.74 1.58
C SER A 277 3.92 -19.65 1.75
N PRO A 278 3.41 -18.59 2.41
CA PRO A 278 1.98 -18.36 2.50
C PRO A 278 1.33 -18.28 1.11
N THR A 279 0.20 -18.98 0.93
CA THR A 279 -0.60 -18.94 -0.31
C THR A 279 -1.88 -18.15 -0.15
N PHE A 280 -2.22 -17.75 1.09
CA PHE A 280 -3.34 -16.85 1.38
C PHE A 280 -3.00 -15.87 2.52
N ASP A 281 -3.73 -14.77 2.55
CA ASP A 281 -3.89 -13.93 3.72
C ASP A 281 -5.38 -13.62 3.99
N LEU A 282 -5.74 -13.56 5.27
CA LEU A 282 -7.00 -13.03 5.77
C LEU A 282 -6.71 -11.68 6.39
N ILE A 283 -7.42 -10.65 5.97
CA ILE A 283 -7.30 -9.31 6.54
C ILE A 283 -8.62 -8.95 7.21
N MET A 284 -8.56 -8.60 8.49
CA MET A 284 -9.74 -8.22 9.27
C MET A 284 -9.50 -6.93 10.05
N ASP A 285 -10.58 -6.20 10.32
CA ASP A 285 -10.55 -5.05 11.22
C ASP A 285 -10.08 -5.50 12.62
N TYR A 286 -9.03 -4.85 13.11
CA TYR A 286 -8.43 -5.16 14.41
C TYR A 286 -8.99 -4.30 15.55
N GLN A 287 -9.67 -3.20 15.24
CA GLN A 287 -10.24 -2.31 16.25
C GLN A 287 -11.38 -3.00 17.02
N LEU A 288 -11.49 -2.71 18.31
CA LEU A 288 -12.69 -3.05 19.06
C LEU A 288 -13.84 -2.14 18.64
N ASN A 289 -15.02 -2.72 18.45
CA ASN A 289 -16.22 -1.94 18.23
C ASN A 289 -16.54 -1.13 19.49
N ASP A 290 -16.88 0.13 19.35
CA ASP A 290 -17.44 0.94 20.42
C ASP A 290 -18.78 0.30 20.85
N GLU A 291 -18.88 -0.08 22.14
CA GLU A 291 -20.13 -0.60 22.72
C GLU A 291 -21.23 0.48 22.84
#